data_3c251e93a3dca0dec83ce9bb37c2d62b
#
_entry.id   3c251e93a3dca0dec83ce9bb37c2d62b
#
_cell.length_a   1.000
_cell.length_b   1.000
_cell.length_c   1.000
_cell.angle_alpha   90.00
_cell.angle_beta   90.00
_cell.angle_gamma   90.00
#
_symmetry.space_group_name_H-M   'P 1'
#
loop_
_entity.id
_entity.type
_entity.pdbx_description
1 polymer ?
#
loop_
_entity_poly.entity_id
_entity_poly.type
_entity_poly.pdbx_seq_one_letter_code
_entity_poly.pdbx_strand_id
1 'polypeptide(L)'
;LFPSESNQYPYPQSLTGTIFTRSLITGSKYRHNLKDSALTTGNNSYIYYNDKGLPIQTRKPYMEGSSGRQTIITNQYSFSGKLLQQVVYHGKSYTTLTNKYSYDHNGRLIQQTSKAKDQPEKIISENTYNTLGQLKSKNLGDGLELQTYEYTIRGWLASVNGDYVA
;
A
#
# COMPACT_ATOMS: atom_id res chain seq x y z
N LEU A 1 9.01 5.16 20.23
CA LEU A 1 8.20 6.39 20.29
C LEU A 1 7.87 6.80 18.87
N PHE A 2 6.59 6.78 18.50
CA PHE A 2 6.16 7.39 17.25
C PHE A 2 6.38 8.89 17.38
N PRO A 3 7.03 9.56 16.42
CA PRO A 3 7.16 11.00 16.47
C PRO A 3 5.78 11.65 16.43
N SER A 4 5.64 12.81 17.08
CA SER A 4 4.42 13.61 17.13
C SER A 4 3.84 13.97 15.75
N GLU A 5 4.62 13.85 14.70
CA GLU A 5 4.20 14.03 13.30
C GLU A 5 3.22 12.95 12.78
N SER A 6 2.98 11.88 13.54
CA SER A 6 1.95 10.88 13.20
C SER A 6 0.54 11.49 13.19
N ASN A 7 0.35 12.63 13.84
CA ASN A 7 -0.92 13.37 13.85
C ASN A 7 -1.24 14.08 12.51
N GLN A 8 -0.32 14.14 11.56
CA GLN A 8 -0.60 14.69 10.23
C GLN A 8 -1.53 13.80 9.39
N TYR A 9 -1.74 12.57 9.81
CA TYR A 9 -2.59 11.62 9.10
C TYR A 9 -3.75 11.22 9.99
N PRO A 10 -4.99 11.65 9.68
CA PRO A 10 -6.15 11.31 10.49
C PRO A 10 -6.44 9.81 10.39
N TYR A 11 -5.91 9.05 11.31
CA TYR A 11 -6.23 7.65 11.51
C TYR A 11 -7.21 7.53 12.67
N PRO A 12 -8.32 6.79 12.49
CA PRO A 12 -9.20 6.47 13.60
C PRO A 12 -8.60 5.45 14.57
N GLN A 13 -7.46 4.81 14.21
CA GLN A 13 -6.76 3.85 15.05
C GLN A 13 -5.54 4.49 15.70
N SER A 14 -5.32 4.17 16.97
CA SER A 14 -4.06 4.47 17.63
C SER A 14 -2.90 3.78 16.89
N LEU A 15 -1.91 4.55 16.44
CA LEU A 15 -0.66 4.03 15.86
C LEU A 15 0.28 3.55 16.96
N THR A 16 -0.21 2.76 17.90
CA THR A 16 0.62 2.18 18.95
C THR A 16 1.39 1.00 18.38
N GLY A 17 2.70 1.16 18.23
CA GLY A 17 3.59 0.06 17.85
C GLY A 17 3.73 -0.95 18.98
N THR A 18 3.83 -2.22 18.62
CA THR A 18 4.14 -3.28 19.58
C THR A 18 5.63 -3.29 19.93
N ILE A 19 5.94 -3.66 21.15
CA ILE A 19 7.31 -4.01 21.57
C ILE A 19 7.67 -5.47 21.24
N PHE A 20 6.67 -6.29 20.90
CA PHE A 20 6.84 -7.72 20.58
C PHE A 20 7.23 -7.88 19.10
N THR A 21 8.51 -7.62 18.80
CA THR A 21 9.04 -7.68 17.42
C THR A 21 9.91 -8.91 17.17
N ARG A 22 9.79 -9.95 18.00
CA ARG A 22 10.60 -11.19 17.86
C ARG A 22 10.38 -11.80 16.47
N SER A 23 11.47 -12.05 15.76
CA SER A 23 11.49 -12.56 14.38
C SER A 23 10.96 -11.59 13.30
N LEU A 24 10.65 -10.35 13.64
CA LEU A 24 10.23 -9.33 12.69
C LEU A 24 11.42 -8.43 12.31
N ILE A 25 11.49 -8.05 11.03
CA ILE A 25 12.50 -7.08 10.55
C ILE A 25 12.05 -5.68 10.93
N THR A 26 12.67 -5.08 11.95
CA THR A 26 12.33 -3.75 12.45
C THR A 26 13.12 -2.63 11.79
N GLY A 27 14.21 -2.96 11.12
CA GLY A 27 15.01 -1.97 10.41
C GLY A 27 16.09 -2.58 9.54
N SER A 28 16.54 -1.81 8.58
CA SER A 28 17.68 -2.15 7.72
C SER A 28 18.55 -0.92 7.50
N LYS A 29 19.86 -1.16 7.36
CA LYS A 29 20.85 -0.12 7.10
C LYS A 29 21.54 -0.39 5.78
N TYR A 30 21.48 0.57 4.87
CA TYR A 30 22.19 0.53 3.60
C TYR A 30 23.36 1.50 3.63
N ARG A 31 24.54 1.04 3.22
CA ARG A 31 25.71 1.90 2.97
C ARG A 31 25.96 1.94 1.49
N HIS A 32 26.04 3.12 0.90
CA HIS A 32 26.56 3.29 -0.45
C HIS A 32 28.07 3.50 -0.36
N ASN A 33 28.84 2.60 -0.97
CA ASN A 33 30.25 2.82 -1.22
C ASN A 33 30.38 3.72 -2.45
N LEU A 34 30.21 5.01 -2.28
CA LEU A 34 30.68 5.98 -3.25
C LEU A 34 32.19 6.21 -2.98
N LYS A 35 32.99 6.19 -4.03
CA LYS A 35 34.47 6.37 -3.96
C LYS A 35 34.87 7.73 -3.39
N ASP A 36 33.96 8.65 -3.17
CA ASP A 36 34.20 9.96 -2.56
C ASP A 36 33.74 9.95 -1.09
N SER A 37 34.69 10.17 -0.23
CA SER A 37 34.72 9.93 1.21
C SER A 37 33.86 10.88 2.07
N ALA A 38 32.97 11.69 1.51
CA ALA A 38 32.24 12.69 2.27
C ALA A 38 30.78 12.33 2.62
N LEU A 39 30.21 11.25 2.10
CA LEU A 39 28.78 10.91 2.29
C LEU A 39 28.59 9.51 2.87
N THR A 40 29.14 9.26 4.06
CA THR A 40 28.80 8.08 4.87
C THR A 40 27.53 8.28 5.69
N THR A 41 26.48 8.81 5.11
CA THR A 41 25.17 8.81 5.73
C THR A 41 24.53 7.44 5.49
N GLY A 42 24.62 6.58 6.48
CA GLY A 42 23.91 5.30 6.45
C GLY A 42 22.40 5.55 6.40
N ASN A 43 21.75 5.12 5.34
CA ASN A 43 20.31 5.21 5.19
C ASN A 43 19.65 4.09 6.00
N ASN A 44 19.02 4.45 7.10
CA ASN A 44 18.31 3.50 7.94
C ASN A 44 16.81 3.53 7.56
N SER A 45 16.24 2.37 7.24
CA SER A 45 14.80 2.21 7.17
C SER A 45 14.29 1.55 8.44
N TYR A 46 13.07 1.92 8.84
CA TYR A 46 12.43 1.42 10.05
C TYR A 46 11.04 0.92 9.73
N ILE A 47 10.64 -0.19 10.36
CA ILE A 47 9.30 -0.77 10.24
C ILE A 47 8.74 -0.93 11.64
N TYR A 48 7.51 -0.40 11.83
CA TYR A 48 6.75 -0.50 13.07
C TYR A 48 5.57 -1.44 12.85
N TYR A 49 5.31 -2.30 13.80
CA TYR A 49 4.28 -3.32 13.73
C TYR A 49 3.21 -3.10 14.80
N ASN A 50 2.00 -3.59 14.56
CA ASN A 50 0.99 -3.73 15.60
C ASN A 50 1.19 -5.05 16.36
N ASP A 51 0.30 -5.30 17.34
CA ASP A 51 0.27 -6.52 18.16
C ASP A 51 0.03 -7.82 17.36
N LYS A 52 -0.51 -7.71 16.13
CA LYS A 52 -0.73 -8.82 15.20
C LYS A 52 0.44 -9.05 14.24
N GLY A 53 1.54 -8.31 14.38
CA GLY A 53 2.70 -8.40 13.49
C GLY A 53 2.49 -7.77 12.12
N LEU A 54 1.45 -6.94 11.93
CA LEU A 54 1.22 -6.22 10.68
C LEU A 54 1.98 -4.89 10.67
N PRO A 55 2.66 -4.53 9.56
CA PRO A 55 3.44 -3.31 9.47
C PRO A 55 2.53 -2.08 9.39
N ILE A 56 2.41 -1.33 10.48
CA ILE A 56 1.57 -0.12 10.56
C ILE A 56 2.25 1.12 10.02
N GLN A 57 3.58 1.20 10.12
CA GLN A 57 4.34 2.29 9.53
C GLN A 57 5.71 1.82 9.04
N THR A 58 6.09 2.26 7.85
CA THR A 58 7.44 2.07 7.30
C THR A 58 8.04 3.43 6.98
N ARG A 59 9.27 3.67 7.44
CA ARG A 59 10.04 4.87 7.15
C ARG A 59 11.26 4.50 6.34
N LYS A 60 11.41 5.11 5.18
CA LYS A 60 12.55 4.91 4.28
C LYS A 60 13.22 6.26 4.02
N PRO A 61 14.55 6.38 4.19
CA PRO A 61 15.24 7.60 3.80
C PRO A 61 15.15 7.77 2.29
N TYR A 62 15.05 9.01 1.86
CA TYR A 62 15.12 9.37 0.45
C TYR A 62 16.51 9.95 0.15
N MET A 63 17.22 9.33 -0.81
CA MET A 63 18.57 9.71 -1.14
C MET A 63 18.62 10.86 -2.15
N GLU A 64 18.47 12.08 -1.67
CA GLU A 64 18.92 13.25 -2.43
C GLU A 64 19.35 14.37 -1.49
N GLY A 65 20.65 14.55 -1.33
CA GLY A 65 21.24 15.63 -0.56
C GLY A 65 21.09 15.49 0.97
N SER A 66 21.75 16.35 1.68
CA SER A 66 21.92 16.37 3.15
C SER A 66 20.67 16.76 3.97
N SER A 67 19.47 16.68 3.43
CA SER A 67 18.27 17.28 4.05
C SER A 67 17.32 16.33 4.78
N GLY A 68 17.76 15.15 5.19
CA GLY A 68 16.98 14.28 6.11
C GLY A 68 15.58 13.87 5.65
N ARG A 69 15.29 13.93 4.35
CA ARG A 69 13.97 13.64 3.79
C ARG A 69 13.69 12.15 3.78
N GLN A 70 12.47 11.78 4.09
CA GLN A 70 12.05 10.39 4.18
C GLN A 70 10.71 10.17 3.50
N THR A 71 10.52 8.94 3.01
CA THR A 71 9.20 8.43 2.65
C THR A 71 8.61 7.72 3.85
N ILE A 72 7.39 8.09 4.23
CA ILE A 72 6.64 7.46 5.31
C ILE A 72 5.42 6.79 4.69
N ILE A 73 5.31 5.48 4.90
CA ILE A 73 4.16 4.69 4.49
C ILE A 73 3.43 4.29 5.77
N THR A 74 2.16 4.66 5.89
CA THR A 74 1.33 4.33 7.04
C THR A 74 0.14 3.51 6.58
N ASN A 75 -0.09 2.36 7.23
CA ASN A 75 -1.12 1.40 6.87
C ASN A 75 -2.16 1.30 7.99
N GLN A 76 -3.42 1.21 7.58
CA GLN A 76 -4.55 0.92 8.46
C GLN A 76 -5.15 -0.43 8.07
N TYR A 77 -5.39 -1.27 9.07
CA TYR A 77 -5.94 -2.61 8.87
C TYR A 77 -7.30 -2.77 9.54
N SER A 78 -8.12 -3.65 8.98
CA SER A 78 -9.32 -4.16 9.65
C SER A 78 -8.93 -5.06 10.82
N PHE A 79 -9.91 -5.42 11.65
CA PHE A 79 -9.73 -6.42 12.70
C PHE A 79 -9.22 -7.76 12.15
N SER A 80 -9.65 -8.16 10.95
CA SER A 80 -9.24 -9.39 10.26
C SER A 80 -7.87 -9.29 9.56
N GLY A 81 -7.16 -8.15 9.66
CA GLY A 81 -5.83 -7.96 9.06
C GLY A 81 -5.84 -7.51 7.61
N LYS A 82 -6.99 -7.15 7.03
CA LYS A 82 -7.05 -6.61 5.66
C LYS A 82 -6.65 -5.14 5.64
N LEU A 83 -5.85 -4.76 4.65
CA LEU A 83 -5.44 -3.37 4.46
C LEU A 83 -6.64 -2.53 4.02
N LEU A 84 -7.07 -1.58 4.84
CA LEU A 84 -8.18 -0.66 4.54
C LEU A 84 -7.70 0.63 3.88
N GLN A 85 -6.59 1.14 4.37
CA GLN A 85 -6.03 2.40 3.89
C GLN A 85 -4.51 2.39 3.99
N GLN A 86 -3.87 2.99 2.99
CA GLN A 86 -2.45 3.26 3.00
C GLN A 86 -2.23 4.73 2.67
N VAL A 87 -1.44 5.42 3.49
CA VAL A 87 -0.99 6.78 3.22
C VAL A 87 0.50 6.76 2.97
N VAL A 88 0.91 7.30 1.83
CA VAL A 88 2.32 7.46 1.44
C VAL A 88 2.66 8.94 1.42
N TYR A 89 3.59 9.34 2.27
CA TYR A 89 4.11 10.69 2.33
C TYR A 89 5.53 10.74 1.76
N HIS A 90 5.76 11.62 0.81
CA HIS A 90 7.07 11.90 0.24
C HIS A 90 7.58 13.26 0.70
N GLY A 91 8.57 13.26 1.58
CA GLY A 91 9.11 14.47 2.19
C GLY A 91 9.75 15.48 1.21
N LYS A 92 10.17 15.04 0.00
CA LYS A 92 10.75 15.94 -1.00
C LYS A 92 9.71 16.83 -1.68
N SER A 93 8.57 16.26 -2.05
CA SER A 93 7.52 16.96 -2.79
C SER A 93 6.36 17.41 -1.90
N TYR A 94 6.42 17.10 -0.60
CA TYR A 94 5.29 17.26 0.32
C TYR A 94 3.99 16.62 -0.21
N THR A 95 4.14 15.62 -1.09
CA THR A 95 3.03 14.93 -1.72
C THR A 95 2.55 13.82 -0.82
N THR A 96 1.25 13.79 -0.58
CA THR A 96 0.59 12.70 0.12
C THR A 96 -0.27 11.95 -0.89
N LEU A 97 -0.12 10.63 -0.92
CA LEU A 97 -0.96 9.72 -1.67
C LEU A 97 -1.73 8.87 -0.70
N THR A 98 -3.06 8.85 -0.80
CA THR A 98 -3.94 8.04 0.02
C THR A 98 -4.61 7.00 -0.85
N ASN A 99 -4.35 5.73 -0.59
CA ASN A 99 -5.01 4.59 -1.22
C ASN A 99 -6.01 3.98 -0.24
N LYS A 100 -7.22 3.67 -0.71
CA LYS A 100 -8.24 2.97 0.07
C LYS A 100 -8.64 1.69 -0.61
N TYR A 101 -9.03 0.71 0.18
CA TYR A 101 -9.38 -0.64 -0.27
C TYR A 101 -10.70 -1.06 0.36
N SER A 102 -11.64 -1.47 -0.47
CA SER A 102 -12.96 -1.97 -0.04
C SER A 102 -13.08 -3.45 -0.36
N TYR A 103 -13.70 -4.20 0.55
CA TYR A 103 -13.82 -5.65 0.44
C TYR A 103 -15.29 -6.07 0.57
N ASP A 104 -15.63 -7.17 -0.10
CA ASP A 104 -16.93 -7.80 0.10
C ASP A 104 -16.97 -8.60 1.42
N HIS A 105 -18.15 -9.18 1.71
CA HIS A 105 -18.37 -9.99 2.91
C HIS A 105 -17.50 -11.25 2.99
N ASN A 106 -17.03 -11.77 1.83
CA ASN A 106 -16.08 -12.89 1.76
C ASN A 106 -14.62 -12.43 1.89
N GLY A 107 -14.41 -11.10 1.94
CA GLY A 107 -13.11 -10.49 2.08
C GLY A 107 -12.29 -10.40 0.81
N ARG A 108 -12.94 -10.44 -0.35
CA ARG A 108 -12.30 -10.20 -1.64
C ARG A 108 -12.31 -8.71 -1.95
N LEU A 109 -11.23 -8.21 -2.54
CA LEU A 109 -11.10 -6.79 -2.89
C LEU A 109 -12.09 -6.44 -4.01
N ILE A 110 -13.04 -5.53 -3.73
CA ILE A 110 -14.02 -5.07 -4.71
C ILE A 110 -13.66 -3.71 -5.31
N GLN A 111 -12.98 -2.84 -4.56
CA GLN A 111 -12.61 -1.53 -5.07
C GLN A 111 -11.31 -1.04 -4.46
N GLN A 112 -10.52 -0.38 -5.28
CA GLN A 112 -9.36 0.40 -4.86
C GLN A 112 -9.51 1.83 -5.37
N THR A 113 -9.37 2.80 -4.48
CA THR A 113 -9.31 4.22 -4.85
C THR A 113 -7.96 4.82 -4.47
N SER A 114 -7.59 5.91 -5.13
CA SER A 114 -6.39 6.66 -4.84
C SER A 114 -6.67 8.16 -4.88
N LYS A 115 -6.12 8.87 -3.92
CA LYS A 115 -6.20 10.33 -3.82
C LYS A 115 -4.81 10.90 -3.61
N ALA A 116 -4.33 11.71 -4.57
CA ALA A 116 -3.19 12.56 -4.35
C ALA A 116 -3.63 13.82 -3.58
N LYS A 117 -2.68 14.44 -2.85
CA LYS A 117 -2.94 15.71 -2.16
C LYS A 117 -3.57 16.71 -3.14
N ASP A 118 -4.60 17.40 -2.70
CA ASP A 118 -5.30 18.46 -3.47
C ASP A 118 -5.96 18.00 -4.79
N GLN A 119 -6.00 16.70 -5.07
CA GLN A 119 -6.69 16.12 -6.22
C GLN A 119 -7.97 15.37 -5.79
N PRO A 120 -8.96 15.25 -6.66
CA PRO A 120 -10.11 14.39 -6.39
C PRO A 120 -9.68 12.92 -6.23
N GLU A 121 -10.43 12.19 -5.43
CA GLU A 121 -10.27 10.74 -5.31
C GLU A 121 -10.67 10.07 -6.64
N LYS A 122 -9.84 9.14 -7.11
CA LYS A 122 -10.05 8.39 -8.35
C LYS A 122 -10.15 6.91 -8.07
N ILE A 123 -11.03 6.25 -8.81
CA ILE A 123 -11.13 4.79 -8.81
C ILE A 123 -9.96 4.24 -9.63
N ILE A 124 -9.16 3.38 -9.02
CA ILE A 124 -8.03 2.73 -9.67
C ILE A 124 -8.47 1.39 -10.25
N SER A 125 -9.26 0.64 -9.49
CA SER A 125 -9.85 -0.60 -9.98
C SER A 125 -11.12 -0.96 -9.23
N GLU A 126 -12.04 -1.61 -9.95
CA GLU A 126 -13.23 -2.25 -9.41
C GLU A 126 -13.27 -3.70 -9.90
N ASN A 127 -13.53 -4.61 -8.99
CA ASN A 127 -13.54 -6.03 -9.26
C ASN A 127 -14.93 -6.61 -8.99
N THR A 128 -15.40 -7.48 -9.88
CA THR A 128 -16.58 -8.30 -9.63
C THR A 128 -16.23 -9.78 -9.62
N TYR A 129 -17.01 -10.56 -8.90
CA TYR A 129 -16.77 -11.98 -8.76
C TYR A 129 -18.00 -12.78 -9.15
N ASN A 130 -17.80 -13.97 -9.70
CA ASN A 130 -18.87 -14.92 -9.97
C ASN A 130 -19.31 -15.64 -8.69
N THR A 131 -20.35 -16.47 -8.79
CA THR A 131 -20.90 -17.25 -7.66
C THR A 131 -19.90 -18.24 -7.05
N LEU A 132 -18.89 -18.67 -7.82
CA LEU A 132 -17.82 -19.54 -7.38
C LEU A 132 -16.66 -18.78 -6.71
N GLY A 133 -16.74 -17.44 -6.66
CA GLY A 133 -15.71 -16.59 -6.05
C GLY A 133 -14.54 -16.25 -6.95
N GLN A 134 -14.61 -16.61 -8.24
CA GLN A 134 -13.57 -16.29 -9.22
C GLN A 134 -13.79 -14.86 -9.74
N LEU A 135 -12.71 -14.17 -10.09
CA LEU A 135 -12.75 -12.82 -10.66
C LEU A 135 -13.51 -12.86 -12.01
N LYS A 136 -14.65 -12.19 -12.08
CA LYS A 136 -15.49 -12.13 -13.30
C LYS A 136 -15.08 -10.97 -14.19
N SER A 137 -14.90 -9.79 -13.57
CA SER A 137 -14.45 -8.62 -14.31
C SER A 137 -13.59 -7.71 -13.43
N LYS A 138 -12.74 -6.95 -14.09
CA LYS A 138 -11.93 -5.90 -13.50
C LYS A 138 -12.03 -4.65 -14.36
N ASN A 139 -12.56 -3.58 -13.79
CA ASN A 139 -12.62 -2.27 -14.39
C ASN A 139 -11.44 -1.45 -13.88
N LEU A 140 -10.65 -0.88 -14.77
CA LEU A 140 -9.46 -0.09 -14.47
C LEU A 140 -9.70 1.37 -14.79
N GLY A 141 -9.15 2.25 -13.95
CA GLY A 141 -9.07 3.68 -14.19
C GLY A 141 -10.41 4.37 -14.41
N ASP A 142 -11.45 4.02 -13.60
CA ASP A 142 -12.77 4.64 -13.69
C ASP A 142 -13.44 4.45 -15.06
N GLY A 143 -13.35 3.23 -15.58
CA GLY A 143 -13.99 2.84 -16.86
C GLY A 143 -13.08 2.99 -18.08
N LEU A 144 -11.79 3.25 -17.91
CA LEU A 144 -10.85 3.33 -19.04
C LEU A 144 -10.64 1.97 -19.71
N GLU A 145 -10.64 0.88 -18.94
CA GLU A 145 -10.44 -0.48 -19.45
C GLU A 145 -11.26 -1.47 -18.64
N LEU A 146 -12.08 -2.27 -19.31
CA LEU A 146 -12.79 -3.39 -18.73
C LEU A 146 -12.14 -4.70 -19.17
N GLN A 147 -11.66 -5.47 -18.20
CA GLN A 147 -11.14 -6.82 -18.41
C GLN A 147 -12.19 -7.82 -17.93
N THR A 148 -12.53 -8.79 -18.79
CA THR A 148 -13.43 -9.90 -18.47
C THR A 148 -12.67 -11.21 -18.40
N TYR A 149 -13.09 -12.10 -17.51
CA TYR A 149 -12.39 -13.35 -17.24
C TYR A 149 -13.38 -14.51 -17.34
N GLU A 150 -13.04 -15.52 -18.12
CA GLU A 150 -13.80 -16.75 -18.25
C GLU A 150 -13.02 -17.95 -17.75
N TYR A 151 -13.72 -18.92 -17.22
CA TYR A 151 -13.13 -20.09 -16.59
C TYR A 151 -13.75 -21.37 -17.11
N THR A 152 -12.93 -22.40 -17.21
CA THR A 152 -13.39 -23.77 -17.50
C THR A 152 -14.19 -24.31 -16.33
N ILE A 153 -14.92 -25.40 -16.54
CA ILE A 153 -15.66 -26.12 -15.47
C ILE A 153 -14.74 -26.62 -14.35
N ARG A 154 -13.43 -26.75 -14.61
CA ARG A 154 -12.41 -27.13 -13.64
C ARG A 154 -11.86 -25.94 -12.86
N GLY A 155 -12.35 -24.72 -13.14
CA GLY A 155 -11.89 -23.49 -12.49
C GLY A 155 -10.61 -22.89 -13.05
N TRP A 156 -10.10 -23.39 -14.18
CA TRP A 156 -8.93 -22.82 -14.84
C TRP A 156 -9.34 -21.63 -15.71
N LEU A 157 -8.49 -20.62 -15.78
CA LEU A 157 -8.69 -19.47 -16.65
C LEU A 157 -8.73 -19.96 -18.12
N ALA A 158 -9.84 -19.69 -18.79
CA ALA A 158 -10.05 -20.06 -20.19
C ALA A 158 -9.71 -18.91 -21.12
N SER A 159 -10.19 -17.69 -20.81
CA SER A 159 -9.94 -16.51 -21.61
C SER A 159 -9.89 -15.25 -20.75
N VAL A 160 -9.22 -14.23 -21.28
CA VAL A 160 -9.28 -12.83 -20.82
C VAL A 160 -9.72 -12.00 -22.01
N ASN A 161 -10.79 -11.20 -21.85
CA ASN A 161 -11.38 -10.39 -22.93
C ASN A 161 -11.70 -11.21 -24.18
N GLY A 162 -12.29 -12.41 -24.00
CA GLY A 162 -12.60 -13.33 -25.08
C GLY A 162 -13.50 -12.75 -26.18
N ASP A 163 -14.30 -11.74 -25.85
CA ASP A 163 -15.20 -11.05 -26.81
C ASP A 163 -14.46 -10.06 -27.74
N TYR A 164 -13.15 -9.82 -27.52
CA TYR A 164 -12.34 -8.92 -28.34
C TYR A 164 -11.81 -9.57 -29.63
N VAL A 165 -12.08 -10.85 -29.84
CA VAL A 165 -11.69 -11.56 -31.07
C VAL A 165 -12.89 -11.51 -32.03
N ALA A 166 -12.97 -10.42 -32.78
CA ALA A 166 -13.83 -10.34 -33.98
C ALA A 166 -12.97 -10.49 -35.21
#